data_932c7d5b82a245ab4e1d5dc1ba541b67
#
_entry.id   932c7d5b82a245ab4e1d5dc1ba541b67
#
_cell.length_a   1.000
_cell.length_b   1.000
_cell.length_c   1.000
_cell.angle_alpha   90.00
_cell.angle_beta   90.00
_cell.angle_gamma   90.00
#
_symmetry.space_group_name_H-M   'P 1'
#
loop_
_entity.id
_entity.type
_entity.pdbx_description
1 polymer ?
#
loop_
_entity_poly.entity_id
_entity_poly.type
_entity_poly.pdbx_seq_one_letter_code
_entity_poly.pdbx_strand_id
1 'polypeptide(L)'
;MRERVDALVRVFETLTPQSVAELAQFYVANCRFKDPFNDIRGRDELQAVFMHMFEQLDAPRFIVRERVVDAPRVFLTWDFEFRFRHWARDKTQTIHGGSLITFDAAGLVTSHRDYWDAAEELYEKLPAVGGLMRWLKQRGRLPTPPKI
;
A
#
# COMPACT_ATOMS: atom_id res chain seq x y z
N MET A 1 -0.36 -22.56 -2.42
CA MET A 1 -0.22 -21.13 -2.77
C MET A 1 -1.50 -20.34 -2.44
N ARG A 2 -2.67 -20.65 -3.00
CA ARG A 2 -3.92 -19.88 -2.77
C ARG A 2 -4.25 -19.70 -1.29
N GLU A 3 -4.26 -20.75 -0.52
CA GLU A 3 -4.55 -20.70 0.93
C GLU A 3 -3.58 -19.77 1.68
N ARG A 4 -2.30 -19.76 1.27
CA ARG A 4 -1.29 -18.88 1.87
C ARG A 4 -1.53 -17.42 1.54
N VAL A 5 -1.94 -17.15 0.29
CA VAL A 5 -2.35 -15.81 -0.16
C VAL A 5 -3.59 -15.35 0.62
N ASP A 6 -4.59 -16.21 0.75
CA ASP A 6 -5.81 -15.88 1.49
C ASP A 6 -5.54 -15.59 2.96
N ALA A 7 -4.61 -16.33 3.59
CA ALA A 7 -4.20 -16.08 4.96
C ALA A 7 -3.48 -14.72 5.09
N LEU A 8 -2.56 -14.42 4.18
CA LEU A 8 -1.85 -13.13 4.17
C LEU A 8 -2.82 -11.96 3.96
N VAL A 9 -3.75 -12.08 3.03
CA VAL A 9 -4.77 -11.05 2.77
C VAL A 9 -5.62 -10.79 4.02
N ARG A 10 -6.08 -11.85 4.70
CA ARG A 10 -6.83 -11.69 5.96
C ARG A 10 -6.04 -10.91 7.00
N VAL A 11 -4.73 -11.18 7.13
CA VAL A 11 -3.89 -10.43 8.07
C VAL A 11 -3.82 -8.95 7.70
N PHE A 12 -3.64 -8.61 6.42
CA PHE A 12 -3.64 -7.21 5.99
C PHE A 12 -4.99 -6.50 6.22
N GLU A 13 -6.10 -7.17 5.92
CA GLU A 13 -7.43 -6.58 6.07
C GLU A 13 -7.86 -6.43 7.54
N THR A 14 -7.27 -7.20 8.45
CA THR A 14 -7.57 -7.16 9.90
C THR A 14 -6.41 -6.61 10.74
N LEU A 15 -5.43 -5.98 10.10
CA LEU A 15 -4.23 -5.49 10.77
C LEU A 15 -4.56 -4.43 11.82
N THR A 16 -3.97 -4.58 13.00
CA THR A 16 -4.03 -3.63 14.10
C THR A 16 -2.61 -3.41 14.65
N PRO A 17 -2.36 -2.35 15.45
CA PRO A 17 -1.06 -2.19 16.12
C PRO A 17 -0.64 -3.43 16.93
N GLN A 18 -1.60 -4.13 17.54
CA GLN A 18 -1.34 -5.33 18.34
C GLN A 18 -0.99 -6.54 17.49
N SER A 19 -1.55 -6.65 16.28
CA SER A 19 -1.33 -7.79 15.38
C SER A 19 -0.18 -7.60 14.38
N VAL A 20 0.47 -6.43 14.33
CA VAL A 20 1.60 -6.18 13.40
C VAL A 20 2.70 -7.24 13.53
N ALA A 21 2.97 -7.73 14.74
CA ALA A 21 3.95 -8.79 14.98
C ALA A 21 3.61 -10.12 14.25
N GLU A 22 2.33 -10.37 13.96
CA GLU A 22 1.90 -11.58 13.26
C GLU A 22 2.37 -11.61 11.80
N LEU A 23 2.67 -10.44 11.20
CA LEU A 23 3.25 -10.37 9.87
C LEU A 23 4.55 -11.17 9.74
N ALA A 24 5.35 -11.26 10.81
CA ALA A 24 6.59 -12.02 10.83
C ALA A 24 6.43 -13.49 10.42
N GLN A 25 5.25 -14.08 10.66
CA GLN A 25 4.95 -15.48 10.30
C GLN A 25 4.81 -15.70 8.79
N PHE A 26 4.60 -14.64 8.04
CA PHE A 26 4.38 -14.69 6.59
C PHE A 26 5.64 -14.35 5.79
N TYR A 27 6.68 -13.78 6.41
CA TYR A 27 7.86 -13.26 5.73
C TYR A 27 9.13 -14.00 6.13
N VAL A 28 10.06 -14.16 5.19
CA VAL A 28 11.41 -14.61 5.52
C VAL A 28 12.14 -13.55 6.36
N ALA A 29 13.16 -13.96 7.13
CA ALA A 29 13.87 -13.06 8.03
C ALA A 29 14.48 -11.83 7.33
N ASN A 30 14.99 -12.01 6.10
CA ASN A 30 15.62 -10.98 5.29
C ASN A 30 14.74 -10.51 4.11
N CYS A 31 13.42 -10.53 4.27
CA CYS A 31 12.49 -10.08 3.25
C CYS A 31 12.79 -8.65 2.78
N ARG A 32 12.45 -8.36 1.54
CA ARG A 32 12.48 -6.99 1.01
C ARG A 32 11.06 -6.43 0.95
N PHE A 33 10.88 -5.24 1.48
CA PHE A 33 9.67 -4.46 1.30
C PHE A 33 10.00 -3.11 0.66
N LYS A 34 9.18 -2.70 -0.29
CA LYS A 34 9.31 -1.41 -0.95
C LYS A 34 7.94 -0.79 -1.21
N ASP A 35 7.80 0.47 -0.87
CA ASP A 35 6.69 1.34 -1.26
C ASP A 35 7.22 2.67 -1.83
N PRO A 36 6.40 3.68 -2.17
CA PRO A 36 6.88 4.97 -2.64
C PRO A 36 7.80 5.72 -1.67
N PHE A 37 7.77 5.41 -0.37
CA PHE A 37 8.53 6.11 0.68
C PHE A 37 9.66 5.27 1.27
N ASN A 38 9.52 3.93 1.24
CA ASN A 38 10.40 3.01 1.94
C ASN A 38 11.04 1.99 0.98
N ASP A 39 12.28 1.62 1.22
CA ASP A 39 12.96 0.46 0.62
C ASP A 39 13.81 -0.19 1.71
N ILE A 40 13.27 -1.24 2.34
CA ILE A 40 13.82 -1.83 3.55
C ILE A 40 14.05 -3.34 3.39
N ARG A 41 14.88 -3.89 4.28
CA ARG A 41 15.14 -5.32 4.38
C ARG A 41 15.01 -5.77 5.83
N GLY A 42 14.31 -6.90 6.01
CA GLY A 42 14.11 -7.53 7.30
C GLY A 42 12.71 -7.39 7.84
N ARG A 43 12.34 -8.38 8.67
CA ARG A 43 11.00 -8.43 9.31
C ARG A 43 10.80 -7.31 10.33
N ASP A 44 11.85 -6.95 11.05
CA ASP A 44 11.79 -5.94 12.11
C ASP A 44 11.53 -4.56 11.49
N GLU A 45 12.23 -4.24 10.39
CA GLU A 45 12.01 -3.02 9.63
C GLU A 45 10.62 -3.00 8.97
N LEU A 46 10.14 -4.14 8.48
CA LEU A 46 8.78 -4.26 7.95
C LEU A 46 7.74 -3.95 9.03
N GLN A 47 7.87 -4.52 10.22
CA GLN A 47 6.99 -4.24 11.35
C GLN A 47 7.04 -2.75 11.73
N ALA A 48 8.24 -2.16 11.74
CA ALA A 48 8.41 -0.73 12.04
C ALA A 48 7.68 0.17 11.02
N VAL A 49 7.70 -0.18 9.73
CA VAL A 49 6.93 0.55 8.69
C VAL A 49 5.43 0.52 8.99
N PHE A 50 4.86 -0.65 9.30
CA PHE A 50 3.43 -0.76 9.61
C PHE A 50 3.06 -0.10 10.95
N MET A 51 3.91 -0.21 11.98
CA MET A 51 3.70 0.51 13.24
C MET A 51 3.68 2.02 13.02
N HIS A 52 4.64 2.55 12.25
CA HIS A 52 4.70 3.97 11.90
C HIS A 52 3.43 4.43 11.16
N MET A 53 2.88 3.61 10.26
CA MET A 53 1.61 3.89 9.60
C MET A 53 0.47 4.10 10.62
N PHE A 54 0.35 3.23 11.63
CA PHE A 54 -0.65 3.38 12.70
C PHE A 54 -0.42 4.59 13.58
N GLU A 55 0.83 5.01 13.77
CA GLU A 55 1.16 6.22 14.52
C GLU A 55 0.78 7.50 13.77
N GLN A 56 0.94 7.51 12.44
CA GLN A 56 0.73 8.69 11.60
C GLN A 56 -0.72 8.85 11.16
N LEU A 57 -1.46 7.76 11.00
CA LEU A 57 -2.80 7.76 10.42
C LEU A 57 -3.85 7.31 11.43
N ASP A 58 -5.07 7.81 11.26
CA ASP A 58 -6.22 7.38 12.04
C ASP A 58 -7.06 6.36 11.25
N ALA A 59 -7.39 5.23 11.90
CA ALA A 59 -8.18 4.13 11.36
C ALA A 59 -7.70 3.63 9.97
N PRO A 60 -6.38 3.36 9.76
CA PRO A 60 -5.90 2.82 8.51
C PRO A 60 -6.44 1.40 8.28
N ARG A 61 -6.92 1.13 7.06
CA ARG A 61 -7.52 -0.14 6.70
C ARG A 61 -7.23 -0.50 5.25
N PHE A 62 -6.78 -1.73 4.99
CA PHE A 62 -6.66 -2.29 3.65
C PHE A 62 -7.92 -3.06 3.26
N ILE A 63 -8.33 -2.95 2.01
CA ILE A 63 -9.43 -3.68 1.40
C ILE A 63 -8.92 -4.26 0.09
N VAL A 64 -8.64 -5.56 0.05
CA VAL A 64 -8.15 -6.23 -1.17
C VAL A 64 -9.30 -6.44 -2.13
N ARG A 65 -9.15 -5.96 -3.36
CA ARG A 65 -10.17 -6.02 -4.42
C ARG A 65 -9.98 -7.24 -5.31
N GLU A 66 -8.79 -7.41 -5.85
CA GLU A 66 -8.48 -8.47 -6.81
C GLU A 66 -7.21 -9.21 -6.44
N ARG A 67 -7.10 -10.46 -6.88
CA ARG A 67 -5.96 -11.34 -6.67
C ARG A 67 -5.62 -12.06 -7.96
N VAL A 68 -4.45 -11.79 -8.52
CA VAL A 68 -3.90 -12.51 -9.66
C VAL A 68 -2.75 -13.37 -9.16
N VAL A 69 -2.93 -14.70 -9.20
CA VAL A 69 -1.95 -15.66 -8.68
C VAL A 69 -1.26 -16.36 -9.83
N ASP A 70 0.04 -16.12 -9.96
CA ASP A 70 0.95 -16.80 -10.88
C ASP A 70 2.20 -17.22 -10.11
N ALA A 71 2.11 -18.40 -9.49
CA ALA A 71 3.14 -18.89 -8.56
C ALA A 71 4.55 -18.85 -9.18
N PRO A 72 5.57 -18.40 -8.47
CA PRO A 72 5.58 -18.05 -7.04
C PRO A 72 5.15 -16.61 -6.71
N ARG A 73 4.54 -15.90 -7.65
CA ARG A 73 4.13 -14.50 -7.49
C ARG A 73 2.63 -14.32 -7.38
N VAL A 74 2.26 -13.26 -6.71
CA VAL A 74 0.89 -12.79 -6.60
C VAL A 74 0.86 -11.28 -6.84
N PHE A 75 -0.12 -10.81 -7.58
CA PHE A 75 -0.45 -9.40 -7.66
C PHE A 75 -1.82 -9.16 -7.01
N LEU A 76 -1.87 -8.22 -6.07
CA LEU A 76 -3.07 -7.79 -5.39
C LEU A 76 -3.42 -6.38 -5.82
N THR A 77 -4.70 -6.06 -6.02
CA THR A 77 -5.18 -4.69 -6.03
C THR A 77 -5.91 -4.41 -4.73
N TRP A 78 -5.80 -3.20 -4.22
CA TRP A 78 -6.40 -2.82 -2.94
C TRP A 78 -6.77 -1.34 -2.88
N ASP A 79 -7.74 -1.06 -2.00
CA ASP A 79 -8.00 0.28 -1.47
C ASP A 79 -7.40 0.37 -0.07
N PHE A 80 -6.71 1.46 0.20
CA PHE A 80 -6.23 1.82 1.52
C PHE A 80 -6.99 3.03 2.02
N GLU A 81 -7.82 2.84 3.03
CA GLU A 81 -8.63 3.89 3.64
C GLU A 81 -8.02 4.33 4.96
N PHE A 82 -8.02 5.63 5.20
CA PHE A 82 -7.52 6.24 6.44
C PHE A 82 -8.05 7.64 6.63
N ARG A 83 -7.81 8.25 7.81
CA ARG A 83 -7.99 9.67 8.07
C ARG A 83 -6.67 10.29 8.51
N PHE A 84 -6.46 11.55 8.18
CA PHE A 84 -5.34 12.31 8.71
C PHE A 84 -5.59 12.70 10.18
N ARG A 85 -4.58 12.58 11.04
CA ARG A 85 -4.72 12.90 12.47
C ARG A 85 -4.86 14.38 12.76
N HIS A 86 -4.20 15.22 11.96
CA HIS A 86 -4.09 16.66 12.24
C HIS A 86 -4.81 17.54 11.22
N TRP A 87 -5.35 16.94 10.14
CA TRP A 87 -5.90 17.64 9.01
C TRP A 87 -7.04 16.84 8.40
N ALA A 88 -8.14 17.52 8.00
CA ALA A 88 -9.32 16.87 7.40
C ALA A 88 -9.78 15.59 8.15
N ARG A 89 -9.83 15.64 9.48
CA ARG A 89 -10.05 14.49 10.38
C ARG A 89 -11.41 13.80 10.18
N ASP A 90 -12.38 14.51 9.67
CA ASP A 90 -13.74 14.06 9.38
C ASP A 90 -13.87 13.37 8.02
N LYS A 91 -12.82 13.42 7.19
CA LYS A 91 -12.82 12.86 5.84
C LYS A 91 -11.99 11.60 5.75
N THR A 92 -12.62 10.51 5.34
CA THR A 92 -11.90 9.30 4.93
C THR A 92 -11.19 9.56 3.60
N GLN A 93 -9.89 9.29 3.59
CA GLN A 93 -9.07 9.28 2.38
C GLN A 93 -9.01 7.87 1.85
N THR A 94 -8.90 7.72 0.53
CA THR A 94 -8.70 6.43 -0.12
C THR A 94 -7.52 6.53 -1.08
N ILE A 95 -6.59 5.58 -0.98
CA ILE A 95 -5.50 5.36 -1.93
C ILE A 95 -5.78 4.06 -2.66
N HIS A 96 -5.75 4.11 -3.99
CA HIS A 96 -5.83 2.92 -4.83
C HIS A 96 -4.43 2.45 -5.18
N GLY A 97 -4.15 1.17 -4.98
CA GLY A 97 -2.84 0.63 -5.23
C GLY A 97 -2.84 -0.86 -5.53
N GLY A 98 -1.64 -1.40 -5.68
CA GLY A 98 -1.44 -2.83 -5.86
C GLY A 98 -0.11 -3.27 -5.27
N SER A 99 -0.01 -4.55 -4.94
CA SER A 99 1.21 -5.17 -4.40
C SER A 99 1.65 -6.33 -5.26
N LEU A 100 2.92 -6.35 -5.64
CA LEU A 100 3.57 -7.53 -6.19
C LEU A 100 4.29 -8.25 -5.06
N ILE A 101 3.87 -9.48 -4.77
CA ILE A 101 4.39 -10.31 -3.69
C ILE A 101 5.00 -11.58 -4.27
N THR A 102 6.22 -11.90 -3.86
CA THR A 102 6.93 -13.13 -4.26
C THR A 102 7.13 -14.03 -3.05
N PHE A 103 6.84 -15.31 -3.23
CA PHE A 103 6.96 -16.34 -2.19
C PHE A 103 8.14 -17.28 -2.48
N ASP A 104 8.72 -17.85 -1.45
CA ASP A 104 9.65 -18.98 -1.56
C ASP A 104 8.91 -20.33 -1.64
N ALA A 105 9.67 -21.41 -1.73
CA ALA A 105 9.11 -22.77 -1.79
C ALA A 105 8.39 -23.19 -0.49
N ALA A 106 8.70 -22.57 0.65
CA ALA A 106 8.02 -22.79 1.93
C ALA A 106 6.74 -21.95 2.08
N GLY A 107 6.44 -21.08 1.11
CA GLY A 107 5.27 -20.19 1.13
C GLY A 107 5.46 -18.96 2.01
N LEU A 108 6.70 -18.54 2.23
CA LEU A 108 7.03 -17.30 2.91
C LEU A 108 7.34 -16.19 1.90
N VAL A 109 6.94 -14.97 2.21
CA VAL A 109 7.18 -13.80 1.37
C VAL A 109 8.66 -13.41 1.43
N THR A 110 9.31 -13.39 0.27
CA THR A 110 10.69 -12.94 0.10
C THR A 110 10.78 -11.48 -0.35
N SER A 111 9.79 -11.04 -1.14
CA SER A 111 9.70 -9.68 -1.64
C SER A 111 8.25 -9.22 -1.69
N HIS A 112 8.03 -7.99 -1.26
CA HIS A 112 6.73 -7.31 -1.30
C HIS A 112 6.95 -5.89 -1.81
N ARG A 113 6.34 -5.53 -2.89
CA ARG A 113 6.44 -4.19 -3.45
C ARG A 113 5.05 -3.60 -3.71
N ASP A 114 4.80 -2.46 -3.08
CA ASP A 114 3.61 -1.66 -3.29
C ASP A 114 3.80 -0.66 -4.43
N TYR A 115 2.80 -0.56 -5.27
CA TYR A 115 2.71 0.38 -6.38
C TYR A 115 1.45 1.23 -6.20
N TRP A 116 1.66 2.52 -5.99
CA TRP A 116 0.59 3.49 -6.00
C TRP A 116 1.15 4.88 -6.36
N ASP A 117 0.33 5.71 -6.96
CA ASP A 117 0.74 7.04 -7.39
C ASP A 117 0.64 8.02 -6.22
N ALA A 118 1.77 8.29 -5.58
CA ALA A 118 1.83 9.22 -4.45
C ALA A 118 1.46 10.65 -4.85
N ALA A 119 1.71 11.06 -6.09
CA ALA A 119 1.35 12.38 -6.58
C ALA A 119 -0.17 12.54 -6.70
N GLU A 120 -0.85 11.59 -7.35
CA GLU A 120 -2.30 11.62 -7.52
C GLU A 120 -3.03 11.30 -6.22
N GLU A 121 -2.63 10.24 -5.54
CA GLU A 121 -3.37 9.67 -4.42
C GLU A 121 -3.14 10.42 -3.10
N LEU A 122 -2.01 11.10 -2.95
CA LEU A 122 -1.65 11.79 -1.72
C LEU A 122 -1.37 13.28 -1.93
N TYR A 123 -0.39 13.64 -2.77
CA TYR A 123 0.09 15.02 -2.86
C TYR A 123 -0.93 15.99 -3.44
N GLU A 124 -1.78 15.55 -4.37
CA GLU A 124 -2.88 16.37 -4.88
C GLU A 124 -3.91 16.74 -3.80
N LYS A 125 -4.01 15.94 -2.74
CA LYS A 125 -4.94 16.14 -1.62
C LYS A 125 -4.38 17.08 -0.55
N LEU A 126 -3.07 17.36 -0.56
CA LEU A 126 -2.44 18.24 0.42
C LEU A 126 -2.61 19.71 0.04
N PRO A 127 -2.83 20.60 1.05
CA PRO A 127 -2.83 22.04 0.82
C PRO A 127 -1.47 22.51 0.25
N ALA A 128 -1.44 23.52 -0.59
CA ALA A 128 -0.28 24.10 -1.26
C ALA A 128 0.40 23.17 -2.30
N VAL A 129 0.83 21.97 -1.91
CA VAL A 129 1.49 21.00 -2.82
C VAL A 129 0.49 20.46 -3.85
N GLY A 130 -0.78 20.27 -3.47
CA GLY A 130 -1.83 19.77 -4.36
C GLY A 130 -2.06 20.65 -5.59
N GLY A 131 -1.91 21.97 -5.46
CA GLY A 131 -2.00 22.90 -6.60
C GLY A 131 -0.92 22.67 -7.65
N LEU A 132 0.34 22.52 -7.20
CA LEU A 132 1.47 22.22 -8.08
C LEU A 132 1.32 20.85 -8.77
N MET A 133 0.89 19.82 -8.02
CA MET A 133 0.69 18.47 -8.57
C MET A 133 -0.43 18.46 -9.63
N ARG A 134 -1.56 19.11 -9.39
CA ARG A 134 -2.64 19.25 -10.38
C ARG A 134 -2.17 19.98 -11.65
N TRP A 135 -1.36 21.03 -11.49
CA TRP A 135 -0.81 21.77 -12.62
C TRP A 135 0.14 20.91 -13.46
N LEU A 136 1.06 20.14 -12.85
CA LEU A 136 1.94 19.20 -13.54
C LEU A 136 1.14 18.10 -14.27
N LYS A 137 0.12 17.55 -13.64
CA LYS A 137 -0.77 16.55 -14.23
C LYS A 137 -1.51 17.09 -15.46
N GLN A 138 -1.99 18.33 -15.40
CA GLN A 138 -2.66 18.97 -16.55
C GLN A 138 -1.71 19.14 -17.74
N ARG A 139 -0.43 19.47 -17.51
CA ARG A 139 0.56 19.58 -18.57
C ARG A 139 0.92 18.26 -19.25
N GLY A 140 0.83 17.16 -18.53
CA GLY A 140 1.06 15.82 -19.07
C GLY A 140 -0.14 15.22 -19.83
N ARG A 141 -1.32 15.83 -19.74
CA ARG A 141 -2.51 15.35 -20.46
C ARG A 141 -2.43 15.63 -21.95
N LEU A 142 -2.92 14.68 -22.76
CA LEU A 142 -3.11 14.93 -24.18
C LEU A 142 -4.07 16.12 -24.40
N PRO A 143 -3.78 17.02 -25.34
CA PRO A 143 -4.72 18.08 -25.70
C PRO A 143 -6.05 17.45 -26.13
N THR A 144 -7.13 17.86 -25.51
CA THR A 144 -8.48 17.43 -25.93
C THR A 144 -8.77 18.02 -27.31
N PRO A 145 -9.05 17.23 -28.36
CA PRO A 145 -9.40 17.79 -29.64
C PRO A 145 -10.64 18.69 -29.51
N PRO A 146 -10.71 19.78 -30.26
CA PRO A 146 -11.88 20.65 -30.23
C PRO A 146 -13.12 19.83 -30.56
N LYS A 147 -14.17 19.99 -29.76
CA LYS A 147 -15.48 19.41 -30.09
C LYS A 147 -15.96 20.05 -31.39
N ILE A 148 -16.13 19.26 -32.45
CA ILE A 148 -16.78 19.63 -33.70
C ILE A 148 -18.27 19.80 -33.44
#